data_1a342e0803e8465bc36b38d848029e65
#
_entry.id   1a342e0803e8465bc36b38d848029e65
#
_cell.length_a   1.000
_cell.length_b   1.000
_cell.length_c   1.000
_cell.angle_alpha   90.00
_cell.angle_beta   90.00
_cell.angle_gamma   90.00
#
_symmetry.space_group_name_H-M   'P 1'
#
loop_
_entity.id
_entity.type
_entity.pdbx_description
1 polymer ?
#
loop_
_entity_poly.entity_id
_entity_poly.type
_entity_poly.pdbx_seq_one_letter_code
_entity_poly.pdbx_strand_id
1 'polypeptide(L)'
;EFNYAGLDMSEIVKHIAQFTSDIWQIHPFCEGNTRTTAVFIIKYLRSLGFNVNNTTFEKNSWYFRNALVRANYQNLQKGIYKETIHLERFFRNLLMGEDNVLMNRYLHIKAKELLDGATPTSTPTSTSTSLIPGNENIKRLIEAIGENQLSVKEMLVAVGLKDRPNFLEYSLSPAMNEGYVRMLYPDSPRHPRQKYLLT
;
A
#
# COMPACT_ATOMS: atom_id res chain seq x y z
N GLU A 1 -1.65 -24.29 -20.04
CA GLU A 1 -0.80 -23.09 -20.07
C GLU A 1 -1.65 -21.95 -20.63
N PHE A 2 -1.70 -20.79 -19.95
CA PHE A 2 -2.51 -19.67 -20.42
C PHE A 2 -1.86 -19.03 -21.65
N ASN A 3 -2.64 -18.81 -22.71
CA ASN A 3 -2.13 -18.22 -23.93
C ASN A 3 -2.40 -16.71 -23.97
N TYR A 4 -1.35 -15.92 -23.98
CA TYR A 4 -1.42 -14.46 -24.06
C TYR A 4 -1.44 -13.91 -25.50
N ALA A 5 -1.32 -14.77 -26.53
CA ALA A 5 -1.32 -14.35 -27.91
C ALA A 5 -2.67 -13.73 -28.30
N GLY A 6 -2.62 -12.52 -28.84
CA GLY A 6 -3.82 -11.80 -29.28
C GLY A 6 -4.56 -11.01 -28.20
N LEU A 7 -4.14 -11.10 -26.93
CA LEU A 7 -4.71 -10.29 -25.85
C LEU A 7 -4.12 -8.88 -25.83
N ASP A 8 -4.95 -7.89 -25.49
CA ASP A 8 -4.45 -6.55 -25.22
C ASP A 8 -3.76 -6.46 -23.85
N MET A 9 -2.99 -5.39 -23.63
CA MET A 9 -2.24 -5.22 -22.38
C MET A 9 -3.15 -5.11 -21.14
N SER A 10 -4.38 -4.61 -21.28
CA SER A 10 -5.33 -4.52 -20.18
C SER A 10 -5.86 -5.91 -19.79
N GLU A 11 -6.09 -6.77 -20.75
CA GLU A 11 -6.50 -8.17 -20.53
C GLU A 11 -5.36 -8.96 -19.90
N ILE A 12 -4.12 -8.77 -20.37
CA ILE A 12 -2.91 -9.37 -19.79
C ILE A 12 -2.76 -8.93 -18.32
N VAL A 13 -2.88 -7.63 -18.02
CA VAL A 13 -2.79 -7.11 -16.65
C VAL A 13 -3.85 -7.71 -15.74
N LYS A 14 -5.10 -7.80 -16.18
CA LYS A 14 -6.18 -8.42 -15.40
C LYS A 14 -5.87 -9.88 -15.09
N HIS A 15 -5.43 -10.65 -16.09
CA HIS A 15 -5.06 -12.05 -15.88
C HIS A 15 -3.88 -12.19 -14.90
N ILE A 16 -2.82 -11.37 -15.07
CA ILE A 16 -1.66 -11.39 -14.18
C ILE A 16 -2.05 -11.02 -12.75
N ALA A 17 -2.94 -10.04 -12.57
CA ALA A 17 -3.43 -9.65 -11.25
C ALA A 17 -4.19 -10.81 -10.57
N GLN A 18 -5.12 -11.44 -11.29
CA GLN A 18 -5.86 -12.59 -10.79
C GLN A 18 -4.93 -13.77 -10.49
N PHE A 19 -4.06 -14.14 -11.41
CA PHE A 19 -3.09 -15.22 -11.25
C PHE A 19 -2.16 -15.00 -10.04
N THR A 20 -1.69 -13.76 -9.85
CA THR A 20 -0.86 -13.40 -8.70
C THR A 20 -1.63 -13.57 -7.38
N SER A 21 -2.88 -13.15 -7.36
CA SER A 21 -3.78 -13.30 -6.22
C SER A 21 -3.99 -14.78 -5.86
N ASP A 22 -4.25 -15.60 -6.86
CA ASP A 22 -4.51 -17.03 -6.67
C ASP A 22 -3.28 -17.78 -6.14
N ILE A 23 -2.09 -17.50 -6.70
CA ILE A 23 -0.83 -18.05 -6.19
C ILE A 23 -0.57 -17.62 -4.75
N TRP A 24 -0.76 -16.33 -4.44
CA TRP A 24 -0.53 -15.84 -3.09
C TRP A 24 -1.46 -16.51 -2.07
N GLN A 25 -2.69 -16.84 -2.44
CA GLN A 25 -3.67 -17.48 -1.56
C GLN A 25 -3.27 -18.90 -1.14
N ILE A 26 -2.41 -19.59 -1.90
CA ILE A 26 -1.93 -20.94 -1.56
C ILE A 26 -1.17 -20.91 -0.21
N HIS A 27 -0.47 -19.82 0.12
CA HIS A 27 0.25 -19.63 1.38
C HIS A 27 1.11 -20.85 1.79
N PRO A 28 2.06 -21.30 0.94
CA PRO A 28 2.80 -22.54 1.18
C PRO A 28 3.83 -22.43 2.32
N PHE A 29 4.11 -21.23 2.80
CA PHE A 29 5.12 -20.97 3.83
C PHE A 29 4.48 -20.36 5.09
N CYS A 30 5.10 -20.59 6.26
CA CYS A 30 4.70 -19.94 7.50
C CYS A 30 4.90 -18.43 7.43
N GLU A 31 5.99 -17.97 6.76
CA GLU A 31 6.32 -16.56 6.57
C GLU A 31 6.83 -16.29 5.15
N GLY A 32 6.81 -15.02 4.75
CA GLY A 32 7.42 -14.56 3.49
C GLY A 32 6.61 -14.83 2.24
N ASN A 33 5.36 -15.29 2.33
CA ASN A 33 4.52 -15.59 1.17
C ASN A 33 4.44 -14.43 0.16
N THR A 34 4.26 -13.20 0.64
CA THR A 34 4.21 -12.02 -0.24
C THR A 34 5.53 -11.79 -0.98
N ARG A 35 6.68 -11.95 -0.31
CA ARG A 35 8.01 -11.82 -0.95
C ARG A 35 8.25 -12.92 -1.97
N THR A 36 7.89 -14.14 -1.64
CA THR A 36 8.01 -15.28 -2.56
C THR A 36 7.12 -15.09 -3.78
N THR A 37 5.89 -14.65 -3.60
CA THR A 37 4.98 -14.32 -4.72
C THR A 37 5.57 -13.23 -5.61
N ALA A 38 6.11 -12.15 -5.04
CA ALA A 38 6.75 -11.08 -5.82
C ALA A 38 7.93 -11.61 -6.66
N VAL A 39 8.83 -12.40 -6.06
CA VAL A 39 9.96 -13.00 -6.77
C VAL A 39 9.49 -13.95 -7.87
N PHE A 40 8.50 -14.78 -7.58
CA PHE A 40 7.92 -15.70 -8.56
C PHE A 40 7.33 -14.92 -9.75
N ILE A 41 6.50 -13.91 -9.50
CA ILE A 41 5.86 -13.12 -10.54
C ILE A 41 6.89 -12.34 -11.38
N ILE A 42 7.95 -11.79 -10.78
CA ILE A 42 9.04 -11.16 -11.54
C ILE A 42 9.67 -12.16 -12.51
N LYS A 43 9.98 -13.38 -12.04
CA LYS A 43 10.55 -14.43 -12.90
C LYS A 43 9.57 -14.87 -13.99
N TYR A 44 8.32 -15.05 -13.64
CA TYR A 44 7.26 -15.41 -14.59
C TYR A 44 7.07 -14.36 -15.68
N LEU A 45 6.97 -13.08 -15.33
CA LEU A 45 6.86 -12.00 -16.30
C LEU A 45 8.08 -11.90 -17.20
N ARG A 46 9.29 -12.13 -16.67
CA ARG A 46 10.51 -12.19 -17.48
C ARG A 46 10.50 -13.35 -18.47
N SER A 47 9.98 -14.51 -18.10
CA SER A 47 9.83 -15.64 -19.02
C SER A 47 8.84 -15.39 -20.16
N LEU A 48 7.91 -14.44 -19.95
CA LEU A 48 6.99 -13.95 -20.99
C LEU A 48 7.58 -12.80 -21.84
N GLY A 49 8.84 -12.41 -21.58
CA GLY A 49 9.53 -11.36 -22.36
C GLY A 49 9.38 -9.94 -21.78
N PHE A 50 8.71 -9.75 -20.64
CA PHE A 50 8.60 -8.43 -20.00
C PHE A 50 9.91 -8.03 -19.32
N ASN A 51 10.32 -6.78 -19.51
CA ASN A 51 11.48 -6.22 -18.81
C ASN A 51 11.06 -5.70 -17.44
N VAL A 52 11.05 -6.57 -16.43
CA VAL A 52 10.60 -6.28 -15.06
C VAL A 52 11.76 -6.36 -14.08
N ASN A 53 11.86 -5.36 -13.21
CA ASN A 53 12.81 -5.35 -12.09
C ASN A 53 12.09 -5.34 -10.73
N ASN A 54 12.86 -5.40 -9.64
CA ASN A 54 12.31 -5.42 -8.28
C ASN A 54 11.93 -4.04 -7.75
N THR A 55 12.29 -2.96 -8.42
CA THR A 55 12.19 -1.58 -7.88
C THR A 55 10.75 -1.20 -7.54
N THR A 56 9.79 -1.55 -8.39
CA THR A 56 8.36 -1.25 -8.16
C THR A 56 7.82 -2.02 -6.95
N PHE A 57 8.22 -3.29 -6.80
CA PHE A 57 7.83 -4.11 -5.64
C PHE A 57 8.45 -3.59 -4.34
N GLU A 58 9.71 -3.20 -4.37
CA GLU A 58 10.44 -2.67 -3.21
C GLU A 58 9.83 -1.35 -2.73
N LYS A 59 9.63 -0.41 -3.64
CA LYS A 59 9.03 0.90 -3.34
C LYS A 59 7.59 0.80 -2.82
N ASN A 60 6.81 -0.19 -3.30
CA ASN A 60 5.40 -0.33 -3.02
C ASN A 60 5.06 -1.65 -2.31
N SER A 61 5.98 -2.20 -1.51
CA SER A 61 5.83 -3.53 -0.89
C SER A 61 4.58 -3.66 -0.01
N TRP A 62 4.27 -2.63 0.77
CA TRP A 62 3.05 -2.57 1.60
C TRP A 62 1.78 -2.48 0.75
N TYR A 63 1.80 -1.65 -0.29
CA TYR A 63 0.66 -1.56 -1.21
C TYR A 63 0.41 -2.91 -1.88
N PHE A 64 1.45 -3.56 -2.41
CA PHE A 64 1.35 -4.86 -3.05
C PHE A 64 0.78 -5.92 -2.11
N ARG A 65 1.28 -6.00 -0.85
CA ARG A 65 0.74 -6.90 0.18
C ARG A 65 -0.74 -6.62 0.45
N ASN A 66 -1.10 -5.37 0.67
CA ASN A 66 -2.49 -5.00 0.99
C ASN A 66 -3.42 -5.20 -0.21
N ALA A 67 -2.94 -4.99 -1.44
CA ALA A 67 -3.68 -5.28 -2.65
C ALA A 67 -3.96 -6.78 -2.80
N LEU A 68 -3.00 -7.66 -2.45
CA LEU A 68 -3.21 -9.11 -2.38
C LEU A 68 -4.26 -9.49 -1.33
N VAL A 69 -4.19 -8.89 -0.14
CA VAL A 69 -5.22 -9.10 0.90
C VAL A 69 -6.59 -8.66 0.37
N ARG A 70 -6.68 -7.49 -0.26
CA ARG A 70 -7.95 -6.96 -0.78
C ARG A 70 -8.53 -7.81 -1.90
N ALA A 71 -7.66 -8.36 -2.76
CA ALA A 71 -8.07 -9.27 -3.84
C ALA A 71 -8.63 -10.61 -3.34
N ASN A 72 -8.27 -11.02 -2.12
CA ASN A 72 -8.70 -12.28 -1.51
C ASN A 72 -9.73 -12.11 -0.40
N TYR A 73 -9.92 -10.89 0.13
CA TYR A 73 -10.87 -10.67 1.21
C TYR A 73 -12.32 -10.57 0.69
N GLN A 74 -13.20 -11.33 1.32
CA GLN A 74 -14.63 -11.33 1.03
C GLN A 74 -15.44 -11.41 2.32
N ASN A 75 -16.51 -10.60 2.41
CA ASN A 75 -17.52 -10.70 3.46
C ASN A 75 -18.90 -10.39 2.86
N LEU A 76 -19.59 -11.43 2.41
CA LEU A 76 -20.88 -11.30 1.72
C LEU A 76 -21.97 -10.71 2.60
N GLN A 77 -21.94 -10.95 3.92
CA GLN A 77 -22.91 -10.35 4.86
C GLN A 77 -22.81 -8.83 4.93
N LYS A 78 -21.59 -8.31 4.69
CA LYS A 78 -21.32 -6.86 4.65
C LYS A 78 -21.28 -6.30 3.23
N GLY A 79 -21.67 -7.07 2.22
CA GLY A 79 -21.61 -6.65 0.82
C GLY A 79 -20.19 -6.44 0.28
N ILE A 80 -19.18 -7.06 0.90
CA ILE A 80 -17.78 -6.91 0.51
C ILE A 80 -17.39 -8.07 -0.40
N TYR A 81 -16.96 -7.75 -1.61
CA TYR A 81 -16.53 -8.72 -2.62
C TYR A 81 -15.02 -8.65 -2.83
N LYS A 82 -14.45 -9.73 -3.36
CA LYS A 82 -13.06 -9.77 -3.84
C LYS A 82 -12.86 -8.70 -4.92
N GLU A 83 -11.70 -8.05 -4.92
CA GLU A 83 -11.44 -6.93 -5.83
C GLU A 83 -9.97 -6.89 -6.24
N THR A 84 -9.69 -7.14 -7.52
CA THR A 84 -8.32 -7.16 -8.08
C THR A 84 -7.86 -5.81 -8.60
N ILE A 85 -8.73 -4.80 -8.67
CA ILE A 85 -8.43 -3.50 -9.27
C ILE A 85 -7.16 -2.84 -8.69
N HIS A 86 -6.86 -3.05 -7.43
CA HIS A 86 -5.66 -2.52 -6.79
C HIS A 86 -4.38 -3.24 -7.28
N LEU A 87 -4.44 -4.55 -7.50
CA LEU A 87 -3.36 -5.31 -8.14
C LEU A 87 -3.21 -4.92 -9.61
N GLU A 88 -4.32 -4.70 -10.31
CA GLU A 88 -4.28 -4.25 -11.71
C GLU A 88 -3.58 -2.89 -11.84
N ARG A 89 -3.87 -1.91 -10.96
CA ARG A 89 -3.16 -0.62 -10.92
C ARG A 89 -1.65 -0.80 -10.69
N PHE A 90 -1.27 -1.69 -9.79
CA PHE A 90 0.12 -2.01 -9.54
C PHE A 90 0.80 -2.58 -10.79
N PHE A 91 0.16 -3.54 -11.45
CA PHE A 91 0.70 -4.15 -12.66
C PHE A 91 0.66 -3.23 -13.89
N ARG A 92 -0.28 -2.29 -13.99
CA ARG A 92 -0.26 -1.24 -15.00
C ARG A 92 0.98 -0.36 -14.87
N ASN A 93 1.31 0.07 -13.65
CA ASN A 93 2.54 0.82 -13.42
C ASN A 93 3.78 -0.01 -13.76
N LEU A 94 3.78 -1.31 -13.42
CA LEU A 94 4.92 -2.19 -13.64
C LEU A 94 5.14 -2.53 -15.12
N LEU A 95 4.08 -2.83 -15.87
CA LEU A 95 4.14 -3.39 -17.23
C LEU A 95 3.91 -2.36 -18.33
N MET A 96 3.11 -1.33 -18.04
CA MET A 96 2.72 -0.31 -19.02
C MET A 96 3.42 1.04 -18.76
N GLY A 97 4.16 1.17 -17.65
CA GLY A 97 4.80 2.43 -17.27
C GLY A 97 3.81 3.54 -16.90
N GLU A 98 2.57 3.17 -16.51
CA GLU A 98 1.61 4.13 -15.99
C GLU A 98 2.05 4.64 -14.62
N ASP A 99 1.57 5.81 -14.22
CA ASP A 99 1.85 6.43 -12.91
C ASP A 99 0.57 6.49 -12.05
N ASN A 100 -0.07 5.33 -11.88
CA ASN A 100 -1.21 5.23 -10.97
C ASN A 100 -0.75 5.45 -9.53
N VAL A 101 -1.50 6.26 -8.80
CA VAL A 101 -1.23 6.52 -7.38
C VAL A 101 -1.51 5.27 -6.55
N LEU A 102 -0.46 4.70 -5.95
CA LEU A 102 -0.50 3.48 -5.15
C LEU A 102 -0.53 3.82 -3.65
N MET A 103 -1.69 4.26 -3.15
CA MET A 103 -1.86 4.61 -1.74
C MET A 103 -2.67 3.56 -0.98
N ASN A 104 -2.16 3.10 0.16
CA ASN A 104 -2.81 2.10 1.01
C ASN A 104 -4.19 2.53 1.52
N ARG A 105 -4.41 3.83 1.72
CA ARG A 105 -5.72 4.36 2.13
C ARG A 105 -6.88 4.00 1.19
N TYR A 106 -6.59 3.80 -0.10
CA TYR A 106 -7.61 3.41 -1.09
C TYR A 106 -7.99 1.93 -1.02
N LEU A 107 -7.24 1.13 -0.28
CA LEU A 107 -7.51 -0.29 -0.08
C LEU A 107 -8.40 -0.56 1.14
N HIS A 108 -8.67 0.45 1.98
CA HIS A 108 -9.56 0.31 3.11
C HIS A 108 -11.01 0.14 2.64
N ILE A 109 -11.70 -0.88 3.15
CA ILE A 109 -13.08 -1.19 2.78
C ILE A 109 -14.02 -0.03 3.06
N LYS A 110 -13.79 0.73 4.15
CA LYS A 110 -14.56 1.93 4.50
C LYS A 110 -14.34 3.12 3.56
N ALA A 111 -13.23 3.15 2.82
CA ALA A 111 -12.98 4.21 1.85
C ALA A 111 -13.92 4.13 0.63
N LYS A 112 -14.47 2.96 0.34
CA LYS A 112 -15.45 2.79 -0.74
C LYS A 112 -16.79 3.50 -0.42
N GLU A 113 -17.24 3.43 0.84
CA GLU A 113 -18.45 4.15 1.28
C GLU A 113 -18.29 5.68 1.16
N LEU A 114 -17.06 6.20 1.29
CA LEU A 114 -16.74 7.62 1.12
C LEU A 114 -16.61 8.04 -0.34
N LEU A 115 -16.27 7.10 -1.25
CA LEU A 115 -16.11 7.38 -2.68
C LEU A 115 -17.42 7.23 -3.46
N ASP A 116 -18.30 6.32 -3.06
CA ASP A 116 -19.60 6.11 -3.69
C ASP A 116 -20.60 7.24 -3.36
N GLY A 117 -20.31 8.08 -2.36
CA GLY A 117 -21.05 9.30 -2.01
C GLY A 117 -20.56 10.57 -2.69
N ALA A 118 -19.48 10.52 -3.48
CA ALA A 118 -18.92 11.68 -4.16
C ALA A 118 -19.04 11.53 -5.68
N THR A 119 -20.03 12.18 -6.28
CA THR A 119 -20.12 12.39 -7.73
C THR A 119 -18.86 13.14 -8.20
N PRO A 120 -18.21 12.71 -9.30
CA PRO A 120 -17.00 13.38 -9.77
C PRO A 120 -17.36 14.73 -10.40
N THR A 121 -17.21 15.80 -9.65
CA THR A 121 -17.14 17.15 -10.23
C THR A 121 -15.71 17.63 -10.15
N SER A 122 -15.13 17.80 -11.32
CA SER A 122 -13.82 18.34 -11.58
C SER A 122 -13.65 19.75 -10.99
N THR A 123 -12.60 19.97 -10.18
CA THR A 123 -11.70 21.14 -10.25
C THR A 123 -10.71 21.06 -9.07
N PRO A 124 -9.39 21.25 -9.27
CA PRO A 124 -8.43 21.26 -8.19
C PRO A 124 -8.44 22.60 -7.49
N THR A 125 -9.02 22.68 -6.33
CA THR A 125 -8.80 23.84 -5.43
C THR A 125 -8.16 23.32 -4.15
N SER A 126 -6.97 23.85 -3.89
CA SER A 126 -6.19 23.63 -2.69
C SER A 126 -6.98 24.07 -1.47
N THR A 127 -7.45 23.14 -0.67
CA THR A 127 -7.94 23.45 0.68
C THR A 127 -7.60 22.28 1.58
N SER A 128 -6.80 22.59 2.60
CA SER A 128 -6.35 21.69 3.64
C SER A 128 -7.55 21.13 4.41
N THR A 129 -8.03 19.95 4.04
CA THR A 129 -9.02 19.23 4.84
C THR A 129 -8.31 18.07 5.50
N SER A 130 -8.21 18.10 6.82
CA SER A 130 -7.64 17.08 7.68
C SER A 130 -8.38 15.74 7.47
N LEU A 131 -7.80 14.87 6.65
CA LEU A 131 -8.28 13.51 6.45
C LEU A 131 -7.95 12.67 7.69
N ILE A 132 -8.95 12.34 8.49
CA ILE A 132 -8.81 11.48 9.66
C ILE A 132 -8.44 10.07 9.19
N PRO A 133 -7.28 9.51 9.60
CA PRO A 133 -6.87 8.16 9.23
C PRO A 133 -7.84 7.12 9.76
N GLY A 134 -8.17 6.11 8.94
CA GLY A 134 -9.00 4.99 9.36
C GLY A 134 -8.31 3.99 10.31
N ASN A 135 -7.00 4.15 10.53
CA ASN A 135 -6.22 3.34 11.46
C ASN A 135 -6.05 4.08 12.78
N GLU A 136 -6.59 3.52 13.85
CA GLU A 136 -6.56 4.10 15.20
C GLU A 136 -5.11 4.37 15.69
N ASN A 137 -4.16 3.53 15.31
CA ASN A 137 -2.75 3.72 15.66
C ASN A 137 -2.14 4.94 14.95
N ILE A 138 -2.51 5.16 13.69
CA ILE A 138 -2.07 6.34 12.92
C ILE A 138 -2.74 7.60 13.50
N LYS A 139 -4.02 7.53 13.84
CA LYS A 139 -4.74 8.65 14.45
C LYS A 139 -4.08 9.11 15.75
N ARG A 140 -3.82 8.17 16.66
CA ARG A 140 -3.10 8.44 17.92
C ARG A 140 -1.71 9.03 17.67
N LEU A 141 -1.01 8.54 16.67
CA LEU A 141 0.31 9.06 16.28
C LEU A 141 0.22 10.50 15.76
N ILE A 142 -0.76 10.81 14.90
CA ILE A 142 -0.99 12.16 14.39
C ILE A 142 -1.35 13.11 15.51
N GLU A 143 -2.24 12.71 16.41
CA GLU A 143 -2.62 13.49 17.59
C GLU A 143 -1.43 13.74 18.52
N ALA A 144 -0.55 12.73 18.69
CA ALA A 144 0.65 12.84 19.50
C ALA A 144 1.72 13.74 18.90
N ILE A 145 1.88 13.73 17.57
CA ILE A 145 2.84 14.61 16.89
C ILE A 145 2.33 16.06 16.88
N GLY A 146 1.05 16.27 16.53
CA GLY A 146 0.47 17.61 16.43
C GLY A 146 1.33 18.54 15.60
N GLU A 147 1.66 19.72 16.12
CA GLU A 147 2.55 20.70 15.48
C GLU A 147 4.04 20.50 15.82
N ASN A 148 4.37 19.45 16.57
CA ASN A 148 5.72 19.22 17.06
C ASN A 148 6.55 18.34 16.10
N GLN A 149 7.86 18.39 16.32
CA GLN A 149 8.81 17.47 15.68
C GLN A 149 9.31 16.48 16.73
N LEU A 150 8.90 15.24 16.61
CA LEU A 150 9.18 14.20 17.60
C LEU A 150 10.14 13.14 17.06
N SER A 151 11.07 12.68 17.90
CA SER A 151 11.85 11.47 17.66
C SER A 151 11.01 10.22 17.91
N VAL A 152 11.45 9.06 17.45
CA VAL A 152 10.76 7.77 17.71
C VAL A 152 10.56 7.53 19.19
N LYS A 153 11.53 7.91 20.04
CA LYS A 153 11.44 7.74 21.51
C LYS A 153 10.36 8.64 22.13
N GLU A 154 10.30 9.89 21.69
CA GLU A 154 9.28 10.85 22.15
C GLU A 154 7.88 10.43 21.69
N MET A 155 7.73 9.97 20.44
CA MET A 155 6.45 9.45 19.95
C MET A 155 5.97 8.22 20.73
N LEU A 156 6.86 7.26 21.04
CA LEU A 156 6.53 6.09 21.87
C LEU A 156 5.96 6.48 23.21
N VAL A 157 6.58 7.46 23.88
CA VAL A 157 6.11 7.98 25.17
C VAL A 157 4.75 8.66 25.01
N ALA A 158 4.59 9.50 23.98
CA ALA A 158 3.35 10.25 23.73
C ALA A 158 2.16 9.33 23.41
N VAL A 159 2.39 8.25 22.67
CA VAL A 159 1.35 7.24 22.33
C VAL A 159 1.14 6.21 23.45
N GLY A 160 2.00 6.21 24.48
CA GLY A 160 1.92 5.26 25.62
C GLY A 160 2.35 3.84 25.29
N LEU A 161 3.14 3.64 24.23
CA LEU A 161 3.65 2.34 23.80
C LEU A 161 5.08 2.12 24.32
N LYS A 162 5.39 0.86 24.67
CA LYS A 162 6.74 0.45 25.14
C LYS A 162 7.50 -0.35 24.10
N ASP A 163 6.79 -1.01 23.18
CA ASP A 163 7.36 -1.88 22.16
C ASP A 163 7.69 -1.09 20.90
N ARG A 164 8.98 -0.79 20.73
CA ARG A 164 9.50 -0.03 19.58
C ARG A 164 9.33 -0.74 18.24
N PRO A 165 9.66 -2.03 18.07
CA PRO A 165 9.42 -2.76 16.84
C PRO A 165 7.96 -2.68 16.38
N ASN A 166 7.04 -2.97 17.29
CA ASN A 166 5.60 -2.95 17.03
C ASN A 166 5.10 -1.54 16.64
N PHE A 167 5.57 -0.51 17.33
CA PHE A 167 5.27 0.88 17.02
C PHE A 167 5.75 1.28 15.62
N LEU A 168 6.98 0.91 15.25
CA LEU A 168 7.50 1.19 13.91
C LEU A 168 6.69 0.50 12.83
N GLU A 169 6.32 -0.76 13.04
CA GLU A 169 5.61 -1.60 12.07
C GLU A 169 4.13 -1.18 11.91
N TYR A 170 3.42 -0.94 13.01
CA TYR A 170 1.96 -0.75 12.99
C TYR A 170 1.50 0.71 13.12
N SER A 171 2.41 1.65 13.43
CA SER A 171 2.07 3.07 13.57
C SER A 171 2.90 3.97 12.66
N LEU A 172 4.22 4.02 12.84
CA LEU A 172 5.07 5.00 12.15
C LEU A 172 5.26 4.70 10.67
N SER A 173 5.62 3.45 10.30
CA SER A 173 5.83 3.09 8.90
C SER A 173 4.55 3.22 8.06
N PRO A 174 3.37 2.76 8.53
CA PRO A 174 2.12 3.02 7.84
C PRO A 174 1.81 4.52 7.70
N ALA A 175 2.01 5.31 8.77
CA ALA A 175 1.75 6.75 8.72
C ALA A 175 2.66 7.49 7.72
N MET A 176 3.90 7.05 7.57
CA MET A 176 4.83 7.58 6.56
C MET A 176 4.43 7.14 5.14
N ASN A 177 4.07 5.86 4.96
CA ASN A 177 3.67 5.31 3.66
C ASN A 177 2.35 5.93 3.16
N GLU A 178 1.48 6.31 4.07
CA GLU A 178 0.21 7.00 3.77
C GLU A 178 0.38 8.51 3.63
N GLY A 179 1.60 9.04 3.87
CA GLY A 179 1.92 10.45 3.69
C GLY A 179 1.44 11.37 4.80
N TYR A 180 1.04 10.87 5.96
CA TYR A 180 0.67 11.69 7.12
C TYR A 180 1.87 12.23 7.87
N VAL A 181 2.96 11.46 7.88
CA VAL A 181 4.19 11.77 8.62
C VAL A 181 5.38 11.71 7.68
N ARG A 182 6.28 12.69 7.78
CA ARG A 182 7.54 12.72 7.03
C ARG A 182 8.75 12.80 7.96
N MET A 183 9.89 12.37 7.44
CA MET A 183 11.18 12.52 8.10
C MET A 183 11.69 13.96 8.01
N LEU A 184 12.33 14.45 9.04
CA LEU A 184 13.03 15.75 9.01
C LEU A 184 14.29 15.66 8.12
N TYR A 185 14.98 14.51 8.16
CA TYR A 185 16.16 14.23 7.32
C TYR A 185 15.90 13.01 6.44
N PRO A 186 15.18 13.15 5.29
CA PRO A 186 14.80 12.01 4.45
C PRO A 186 16.01 11.35 3.76
N ASP A 187 17.03 12.13 3.39
CA ASP A 187 18.25 11.63 2.76
C ASP A 187 19.19 10.89 3.74
N SER A 188 18.93 11.00 5.02
CA SER A 188 19.69 10.35 6.09
C SER A 188 18.77 9.71 7.12
N PRO A 189 18.09 8.58 6.80
CA PRO A 189 17.08 7.96 7.68
C PRO A 189 17.63 7.55 9.06
N ARG A 190 18.95 7.31 9.17
CA ARG A 190 19.63 6.95 10.41
C ARG A 190 20.33 8.12 11.10
N HIS A 191 19.96 9.35 10.73
CA HIS A 191 20.55 10.55 11.33
C HIS A 191 20.36 10.56 12.85
N PRO A 192 21.38 10.86 13.68
CA PRO A 192 21.27 10.82 15.14
C PRO A 192 20.20 11.76 15.71
N ARG A 193 19.89 12.85 15.01
CA ARG A 193 18.85 13.83 15.35
C ARG A 193 17.59 13.67 14.49
N GLN A 194 17.32 12.46 13.97
CA GLN A 194 16.12 12.22 13.17
C GLN A 194 14.86 12.50 13.98
N LYS A 195 13.99 13.31 13.40
CA LYS A 195 12.67 13.63 13.91
C LYS A 195 11.62 13.43 12.81
N TYR A 196 10.38 13.36 13.23
CA TYR A 196 9.23 13.13 12.38
C TYR A 196 8.20 14.23 12.65
N LEU A 197 7.53 14.68 11.60
CA LEU A 197 6.53 15.75 11.65
C LEU A 197 5.39 15.42 10.70
N LEU A 198 4.25 16.05 10.89
CA LEU A 198 3.12 15.94 9.97
C LEU A 198 3.47 16.60 8.62
N THR A 199 2.86 16.10 7.57
CA THR A 199 3.09 16.55 6.18
C THR A 199 2.19 17.72 5.86
#